data_33b72bc7e8ede4c1d04d0d73bd670a97
#
_entry.id   33b72bc7e8ede4c1d04d0d73bd670a97
#
_cell.length_a   1.000
_cell.length_b   1.000
_cell.length_c   1.000
_cell.angle_alpha   90.00
_cell.angle_beta   90.00
_cell.angle_gamma   90.00
#
_symmetry.space_group_name_H-M   'P 1'
#
loop_
_entity.id
_entity.type
_entity.pdbx_description
1 polymer ?
#
loop_
_entity_poly.entity_id
_entity_poly.type
_entity_poly.pdbx_seq_one_letter_code
_entity_poly.pdbx_strand_id
1 'polypeptide(L)'
;RIDGHIVLDRVSFAYKDNSDQHVLRGVSLEVKPGEVLALVGPSGAGKTTLVNLIPRFFDPQAGDVRIDGQDIRSVQVKSLREQIGLVPQDTLLFGGTVRENILYGKLDAAVDELIAAARAANAHDFITQLPKGYETIVGERGVKLSGGQRQRIAIARAILKDPRILLLDEATSSLDSESEGLVQEALDRLMQGRTSVVIAHRLSTVHHADRIAVLDRGELVELGTHAELIAHDGLYARLYKMQFRDNGATAIEPVTVEIVEEKPKPRSRSLIPGLIG
;
A
#
# COMPACT_ATOMS: atom_id res chain seq x y z
N ARG A 1 -10.90 15.61 10.72
CA ARG A 1 -10.47 14.35 10.12
C ARG A 1 -10.75 14.44 8.62
N ILE A 2 -9.80 14.07 7.78
CA ILE A 2 -9.93 14.07 6.32
C ILE A 2 -10.57 12.77 5.82
N ASP A 3 -11.12 12.77 4.59
CA ASP A 3 -11.62 11.57 3.92
C ASP A 3 -10.49 10.81 3.22
N GLY A 4 -9.49 11.54 2.76
CA GLY A 4 -8.29 10.98 2.14
C GLY A 4 -8.36 10.90 0.61
N HIS A 5 -9.15 11.75 -0.03
CA HIS A 5 -9.15 11.90 -1.49
C HIS A 5 -7.88 12.61 -1.95
N ILE A 6 -7.07 11.99 -2.82
CA ILE A 6 -5.82 12.55 -3.30
C ILE A 6 -5.97 12.86 -4.80
N VAL A 7 -5.60 14.08 -5.20
CA VAL A 7 -5.58 14.49 -6.61
C VAL A 7 -4.22 15.13 -6.92
N LEU A 8 -3.53 14.61 -7.92
CA LEU A 8 -2.41 15.26 -8.58
C LEU A 8 -2.93 15.81 -9.92
N ASP A 9 -2.79 17.10 -10.16
CA ASP A 9 -3.23 17.74 -11.42
C ASP A 9 -2.01 18.29 -12.16
N ARG A 10 -1.64 17.65 -13.27
CA ARG A 10 -0.53 18.02 -14.19
C ARG A 10 0.78 18.31 -13.44
N VAL A 11 1.10 17.47 -12.47
CA VAL A 11 2.26 17.65 -11.61
C VAL A 11 3.55 17.41 -12.37
N SER A 12 4.43 18.42 -12.37
CA SER A 12 5.81 18.31 -12.88
C SER A 12 6.80 18.63 -11.77
N PHE A 13 7.88 17.84 -11.71
CA PHE A 13 8.90 17.97 -10.67
C PHE A 13 10.30 17.61 -11.18
N ALA A 14 11.31 18.40 -10.76
CA ALA A 14 12.73 18.09 -10.89
C ALA A 14 13.45 18.39 -9.56
N TYR A 15 14.48 17.62 -9.22
CA TYR A 15 15.34 17.94 -8.08
C TYR A 15 16.26 19.14 -8.40
N LYS A 16 16.56 19.95 -7.38
CA LYS A 16 17.34 21.20 -7.57
C LYS A 16 18.70 21.01 -8.22
N ASP A 17 19.33 19.85 -7.97
CA ASP A 17 20.66 19.53 -8.51
C ASP A 17 20.62 19.18 -10.01
N ASN A 18 19.43 18.92 -10.56
CA ASN A 18 19.20 18.55 -11.96
C ASN A 18 17.94 19.24 -12.51
N SER A 19 17.87 20.56 -12.39
CA SER A 19 16.68 21.36 -12.77
C SER A 19 16.20 21.14 -14.21
N ASP A 20 17.13 20.76 -15.12
CA ASP A 20 16.83 20.52 -16.53
C ASP A 20 16.25 19.11 -16.81
N GLN A 21 16.31 18.21 -15.82
CA GLN A 21 15.75 16.85 -15.94
C GLN A 21 14.52 16.69 -15.06
N HIS A 22 13.34 16.87 -15.67
CA HIS A 22 12.08 16.58 -15.00
C HIS A 22 11.97 15.08 -14.67
N VAL A 23 11.83 14.77 -13.39
CA VAL A 23 11.56 13.40 -12.88
C VAL A 23 10.08 13.05 -13.03
N LEU A 24 9.19 14.05 -12.88
CA LEU A 24 7.77 13.92 -13.19
C LEU A 24 7.38 14.97 -14.23
N ARG A 25 6.53 14.56 -15.18
CA ARG A 25 6.18 15.35 -16.37
C ARG A 25 4.66 15.38 -16.57
N GLY A 26 3.99 16.36 -15.96
CA GLY A 26 2.56 16.57 -16.14
C GLY A 26 1.68 15.42 -15.63
N VAL A 27 2.08 14.73 -14.56
CA VAL A 27 1.34 13.59 -14.02
C VAL A 27 0.00 14.05 -13.47
N SER A 28 -1.09 13.46 -13.98
CA SER A 28 -2.45 13.61 -13.46
C SER A 28 -2.95 12.28 -12.94
N LEU A 29 -3.29 12.22 -11.65
CA LEU A 29 -3.68 10.98 -10.96
C LEU A 29 -4.67 11.32 -9.84
N GLU A 30 -5.72 10.54 -9.74
CA GLU A 30 -6.71 10.62 -8.68
C GLU A 30 -6.76 9.32 -7.89
N VAL A 31 -6.76 9.39 -6.56
CA VAL A 31 -6.95 8.25 -5.65
C VAL A 31 -8.16 8.54 -4.77
N LYS A 32 -9.16 7.68 -4.85
CA LYS A 32 -10.43 7.84 -4.10
C LYS A 32 -10.26 7.50 -2.63
N PRO A 33 -11.10 8.05 -1.74
CA PRO A 33 -11.11 7.66 -0.34
C PRO A 33 -11.25 6.13 -0.15
N GLY A 34 -10.35 5.54 0.63
CA GLY A 34 -10.34 4.10 0.91
C GLY A 34 -9.79 3.22 -0.21
N GLU A 35 -9.36 3.79 -1.33
CA GLU A 35 -8.79 3.06 -2.46
C GLU A 35 -7.33 2.65 -2.18
N VAL A 36 -6.98 1.46 -2.62
CA VAL A 36 -5.58 0.97 -2.68
C VAL A 36 -5.07 1.12 -4.11
N LEU A 37 -4.17 2.08 -4.33
CA LEU A 37 -3.53 2.32 -5.63
C LEU A 37 -2.10 1.76 -5.61
N ALA A 38 -1.79 0.84 -6.51
CA ALA A 38 -0.42 0.36 -6.74
C ALA A 38 0.30 1.21 -7.78
N LEU A 39 1.52 1.66 -7.48
CA LEU A 39 2.43 2.31 -8.43
C LEU A 39 3.42 1.29 -8.96
N VAL A 40 3.43 1.09 -10.27
CA VAL A 40 4.31 0.16 -10.99
C VAL A 40 5.12 0.92 -12.04
N GLY A 41 6.29 0.41 -12.40
CA GLY A 41 7.12 1.00 -13.44
C GLY A 41 8.59 0.68 -13.25
N PRO A 42 9.44 0.92 -14.27
CA PRO A 42 10.88 0.70 -14.20
C PRO A 42 11.56 1.45 -13.05
N SER A 43 12.77 1.06 -12.70
CA SER A 43 13.60 1.86 -11.80
C SER A 43 13.85 3.24 -12.40
N GLY A 44 13.75 4.29 -11.57
CA GLY A 44 13.90 5.68 -12.04
C GLY A 44 12.66 6.27 -12.73
N ALA A 45 11.53 5.55 -12.83
CA ALA A 45 10.30 6.07 -13.45
C ALA A 45 9.64 7.23 -12.69
N GLY A 46 10.06 7.55 -11.46
CA GLY A 46 9.50 8.65 -10.66
C GLY A 46 8.55 8.23 -9.55
N LYS A 47 8.35 6.93 -9.28
CA LYS A 47 7.40 6.41 -8.28
C LYS A 47 7.63 6.98 -6.88
N THR A 48 8.85 6.84 -6.34
CA THR A 48 9.21 7.36 -5.01
C THR A 48 9.10 8.89 -4.95
N THR A 49 9.43 9.59 -6.05
CA THR A 49 9.29 11.05 -6.14
C THR A 49 7.81 11.45 -6.05
N LEU A 50 6.92 10.75 -6.78
CA LEU A 50 5.48 10.99 -6.73
C LEU A 50 4.94 10.80 -5.31
N VAL A 51 5.29 9.70 -4.66
CA VAL A 51 4.89 9.40 -3.27
C VAL A 51 5.39 10.49 -2.31
N ASN A 52 6.60 11.01 -2.49
CA ASN A 52 7.19 12.03 -1.64
C ASN A 52 6.57 13.44 -1.79
N LEU A 53 5.86 13.72 -2.88
CA LEU A 53 5.12 14.97 -3.05
C LEU A 53 3.85 15.02 -2.18
N ILE A 54 3.20 13.88 -1.93
CA ILE A 54 1.94 13.82 -1.16
C ILE A 54 2.12 14.35 0.28
N PRO A 55 3.16 13.94 1.08
CA PRO A 55 3.40 14.49 2.40
C PRO A 55 4.14 15.83 2.37
N ARG A 56 4.27 16.42 1.18
CA ARG A 56 4.97 17.70 0.95
C ARG A 56 6.41 17.67 1.48
N PHE A 57 7.18 16.64 1.10
CA PHE A 57 8.63 16.69 1.29
C PHE A 57 9.28 17.63 0.25
N PHE A 58 8.60 17.78 -0.89
CA PHE A 58 8.93 18.72 -1.95
C PHE A 58 7.65 19.37 -2.47
N ASP A 59 7.76 20.58 -2.99
CA ASP A 59 6.68 21.25 -3.72
C ASP A 59 6.86 21.02 -5.22
N PRO A 60 5.80 20.73 -5.99
CA PRO A 60 5.88 20.59 -7.45
C PRO A 60 6.23 21.94 -8.10
N GLN A 61 6.97 21.91 -9.24
CA GLN A 61 7.29 23.10 -10.01
C GLN A 61 6.12 23.56 -10.88
N ALA A 62 5.29 22.61 -11.34
CA ALA A 62 4.06 22.90 -12.05
C ALA A 62 2.96 21.94 -11.61
N GLY A 63 1.71 22.36 -11.78
CA GLY A 63 0.57 21.62 -11.27
C GLY A 63 0.38 21.76 -9.76
N ASP A 64 -0.52 20.96 -9.23
CA ASP A 64 -0.82 20.96 -7.79
C ASP A 64 -1.14 19.55 -7.27
N VAL A 65 -0.98 19.39 -5.95
CA VAL A 65 -1.40 18.21 -5.20
C VAL A 65 -2.46 18.65 -4.22
N ARG A 66 -3.63 18.01 -4.27
CA ARG A 66 -4.76 18.31 -3.38
C ARG A 66 -5.12 17.09 -2.55
N ILE A 67 -5.50 17.35 -1.31
CA ILE A 67 -6.11 16.37 -0.43
C ILE A 67 -7.48 16.91 0.00
N ASP A 68 -8.54 16.14 -0.26
CA ASP A 68 -9.95 16.54 -0.04
C ASP A 68 -10.25 17.91 -0.67
N GLY A 69 -9.72 18.15 -1.88
CA GLY A 69 -9.89 19.39 -2.63
C GLY A 69 -9.00 20.56 -2.19
N GLN A 70 -8.26 20.44 -1.10
CA GLN A 70 -7.35 21.49 -0.60
C GLN A 70 -5.94 21.28 -1.13
N ASP A 71 -5.36 22.33 -1.73
CA ASP A 71 -3.95 22.32 -2.13
C ASP A 71 -3.06 22.18 -0.88
N ILE A 72 -2.17 21.17 -0.90
CA ILE A 72 -1.27 20.90 0.23
C ILE A 72 -0.33 22.06 0.57
N ARG A 73 -0.10 22.99 -0.36
CA ARG A 73 0.69 24.22 -0.13
C ARG A 73 -0.04 25.24 0.74
N SER A 74 -1.37 25.19 0.79
CA SER A 74 -2.21 26.09 1.57
C SER A 74 -2.44 25.68 3.01
N VAL A 75 -2.01 24.44 3.39
CA VAL A 75 -2.22 23.89 4.73
C VAL A 75 -0.93 23.81 5.54
N GLN A 76 -1.06 23.75 6.87
CA GLN A 76 0.09 23.55 7.74
C GLN A 76 0.66 22.14 7.54
N VAL A 77 1.97 22.04 7.27
CA VAL A 77 2.68 20.78 7.03
C VAL A 77 2.51 19.78 8.18
N LYS A 78 2.48 20.26 9.44
CA LYS A 78 2.26 19.40 10.60
C LYS A 78 0.88 18.74 10.52
N SER A 79 -0.18 19.52 10.30
CA SER A 79 -1.55 19.01 10.18
C SER A 79 -1.71 18.01 9.02
N LEU A 80 -1.07 18.31 7.88
CA LEU A 80 -1.03 17.41 6.73
C LEU A 80 -0.39 16.06 7.09
N ARG A 81 0.83 16.08 7.66
CA ARG A 81 1.60 14.87 7.98
C ARG A 81 1.02 14.05 9.13
N GLU A 82 0.23 14.66 10.02
CA GLU A 82 -0.54 13.94 11.04
C GLU A 82 -1.55 12.97 10.42
N GLN A 83 -2.12 13.31 9.25
CA GLN A 83 -3.10 12.48 8.54
C GLN A 83 -2.47 11.41 7.63
N ILE A 84 -1.15 11.44 7.44
CA ILE A 84 -0.42 10.56 6.53
C ILE A 84 0.50 9.63 7.32
N GLY A 85 0.39 8.33 7.09
CA GLY A 85 1.34 7.31 7.53
C GLY A 85 2.30 6.94 6.42
N LEU A 86 3.59 6.87 6.73
CA LEU A 86 4.63 6.45 5.79
C LEU A 86 5.32 5.19 6.33
N VAL A 87 5.37 4.15 5.51
CA VAL A 87 6.18 2.95 5.76
C VAL A 87 7.23 2.87 4.64
N PRO A 88 8.48 3.28 4.90
CA PRO A 88 9.52 3.31 3.89
C PRO A 88 10.09 1.91 3.64
N GLN A 89 10.73 1.75 2.49
CA GLN A 89 11.47 0.55 2.08
C GLN A 89 12.50 0.14 3.14
N ASP A 90 13.40 1.05 3.47
CA ASP A 90 14.39 0.85 4.52
C ASP A 90 13.84 1.34 5.86
N THR A 91 13.43 0.38 6.68
CA THR A 91 12.90 0.69 8.00
C THR A 91 14.02 1.09 8.96
N LEU A 92 14.10 2.37 9.27
CA LEU A 92 14.96 2.89 10.31
C LEU A 92 14.24 2.82 11.68
N LEU A 93 14.93 2.23 12.66
CA LEU A 93 14.57 2.34 14.06
C LEU A 93 15.42 3.43 14.69
N PHE A 94 14.77 4.30 15.45
CA PHE A 94 15.45 5.31 16.25
C PHE A 94 16.18 4.63 17.40
N GLY A 95 17.30 5.21 17.82
CA GLY A 95 18.00 4.77 19.03
C GLY A 95 17.10 4.93 20.26
N GLY A 96 16.80 3.83 20.97
CA GLY A 96 15.89 3.79 22.09
C GLY A 96 15.24 2.42 22.23
N THR A 97 14.21 2.32 23.05
CA THR A 97 13.49 1.07 23.31
C THR A 97 12.52 0.74 22.16
N VAL A 98 12.08 -0.52 22.08
CA VAL A 98 11.01 -0.93 21.16
C VAL A 98 9.73 -0.12 21.45
N ARG A 99 9.40 0.08 22.74
CA ARG A 99 8.27 0.92 23.17
C ARG A 99 8.33 2.31 22.56
N GLU A 100 9.45 3.02 22.73
CA GLU A 100 9.63 4.38 22.19
C GLU A 100 9.51 4.42 20.68
N ASN A 101 10.04 3.41 19.99
CA ASN A 101 9.91 3.30 18.54
C ASN A 101 8.46 3.15 18.09
N ILE A 102 7.62 2.42 18.79
CA ILE A 102 6.19 2.28 18.45
C ILE A 102 5.43 3.56 18.83
N LEU A 103 5.69 4.11 20.05
CA LEU A 103 5.07 5.35 20.54
C LEU A 103 5.35 6.57 19.66
N TYR A 104 6.39 6.52 18.83
CA TYR A 104 6.63 7.60 17.86
C TYR A 104 5.45 7.82 16.90
N GLY A 105 4.56 6.85 16.72
CA GLY A 105 3.29 7.01 16.01
C GLY A 105 2.28 7.89 16.72
N LYS A 106 2.21 7.79 18.08
CA LYS A 106 1.33 8.56 18.95
C LYS A 106 1.96 8.58 20.35
N LEU A 107 2.59 9.70 20.70
CA LEU A 107 3.43 9.84 21.89
C LEU A 107 2.68 9.68 23.21
N ASP A 108 1.39 10.02 23.23
CA ASP A 108 0.49 9.95 24.38
C ASP A 108 -0.40 8.70 24.42
N ALA A 109 -0.07 7.71 23.59
CA ALA A 109 -0.84 6.46 23.53
C ALA A 109 -0.75 5.67 24.85
N ALA A 110 -1.87 5.11 25.27
CA ALA A 110 -1.91 4.19 26.42
C ALA A 110 -1.16 2.89 26.10
N VAL A 111 -0.72 2.20 27.16
CA VAL A 111 0.01 0.92 27.02
C VAL A 111 -0.80 -0.12 26.25
N ASP A 112 -2.10 -0.17 26.50
CA ASP A 112 -3.00 -1.13 25.83
C ASP A 112 -3.13 -0.82 24.33
N GLU A 113 -3.17 0.46 23.92
CA GLU A 113 -3.16 0.88 22.51
C GLU A 113 -1.87 0.46 21.81
N LEU A 114 -0.73 0.64 22.49
CA LEU A 114 0.58 0.23 21.99
C LEU A 114 0.64 -1.29 21.78
N ILE A 115 0.20 -2.08 22.77
CA ILE A 115 0.20 -3.54 22.69
C ILE A 115 -0.77 -4.01 21.59
N ALA A 116 -1.95 -3.39 21.46
CA ALA A 116 -2.90 -3.69 20.40
C ALA A 116 -2.30 -3.42 19.01
N ALA A 117 -1.61 -2.29 18.82
CA ALA A 117 -0.92 -1.96 17.58
C ALA A 117 0.21 -2.97 17.28
N ALA A 118 0.98 -3.38 18.27
CA ALA A 118 2.03 -4.38 18.12
C ALA A 118 1.46 -5.76 17.74
N ARG A 119 0.32 -6.17 18.31
CA ARG A 119 -0.37 -7.42 17.93
C ARG A 119 -0.90 -7.35 16.51
N ALA A 120 -1.54 -6.24 16.14
CA ALA A 120 -2.05 -6.04 14.78
C ALA A 120 -0.94 -6.04 13.72
N ALA A 121 0.28 -5.66 14.09
CA ALA A 121 1.47 -5.70 13.25
C ALA A 121 2.23 -7.05 13.32
N ASN A 122 1.69 -8.10 13.95
CA ASN A 122 2.39 -9.37 14.21
C ASN A 122 3.76 -9.18 14.91
N ALA A 123 3.90 -8.12 15.73
CA ALA A 123 5.14 -7.77 16.39
C ALA A 123 5.20 -8.20 17.86
N HIS A 124 4.05 -8.34 18.54
CA HIS A 124 3.97 -8.58 19.97
C HIS A 124 4.76 -9.81 20.41
N ASP A 125 4.60 -10.94 19.72
CA ASP A 125 5.16 -12.23 20.15
C ASP A 125 6.69 -12.22 20.14
N PHE A 126 7.33 -11.71 19.05
CA PHE A 126 8.77 -11.62 19.05
C PHE A 126 9.29 -10.55 20.03
N ILE A 127 8.55 -9.44 20.24
CA ILE A 127 8.95 -8.41 21.19
C ILE A 127 9.01 -8.99 22.61
N THR A 128 8.02 -9.79 23.02
CA THR A 128 7.99 -10.40 24.36
C THR A 128 9.11 -11.42 24.58
N GLN A 129 9.68 -11.98 23.50
CA GLN A 129 10.82 -12.88 23.55
C GLN A 129 12.18 -12.15 23.62
N LEU A 130 12.22 -10.83 23.42
CA LEU A 130 13.44 -10.05 23.60
C LEU A 130 13.84 -9.98 25.09
N PRO A 131 15.13 -9.78 25.40
CA PRO A 131 15.66 -9.86 26.78
C PRO A 131 14.94 -8.95 27.79
N LYS A 132 14.41 -7.80 27.35
CA LYS A 132 13.64 -6.85 28.16
C LYS A 132 12.27 -6.53 27.56
N GLY A 133 11.75 -7.38 26.67
CA GLY A 133 10.48 -7.15 25.99
C GLY A 133 10.45 -5.79 25.30
N TYR A 134 9.40 -5.02 25.57
CA TYR A 134 9.23 -3.68 25.03
C TYR A 134 10.30 -2.66 25.48
N GLU A 135 10.97 -2.90 26.60
CA GLU A 135 12.06 -2.05 27.11
C GLU A 135 13.43 -2.43 26.53
N THR A 136 13.48 -3.36 25.59
CA THR A 136 14.71 -3.71 24.89
C THR A 136 15.18 -2.54 24.04
N ILE A 137 16.43 -2.12 24.23
CA ILE A 137 17.07 -1.07 23.42
C ILE A 137 17.39 -1.66 22.05
N VAL A 138 16.97 -0.94 20.99
CA VAL A 138 17.17 -1.28 19.58
C VAL A 138 17.84 -0.11 18.84
N GLY A 139 18.18 -0.28 17.55
CA GLY A 139 18.90 0.71 16.77
C GLY A 139 20.40 0.45 16.74
N GLU A 140 21.21 1.47 16.39
CA GLU A 140 22.66 1.29 16.12
C GLU A 140 23.46 0.68 17.28
N ARG A 141 23.04 0.91 18.51
CA ARG A 141 23.75 0.46 19.73
C ARG A 141 22.97 -0.60 20.54
N GLY A 142 21.87 -1.11 19.99
CA GLY A 142 20.99 -2.07 20.66
C GLY A 142 21.02 -3.45 20.04
N VAL A 143 20.01 -4.25 20.42
CA VAL A 143 19.82 -5.60 19.88
C VAL A 143 19.57 -5.52 18.37
N LYS A 144 20.30 -6.33 17.59
CA LYS A 144 20.08 -6.47 16.17
C LYS A 144 18.76 -7.21 15.93
N LEU A 145 17.83 -6.55 15.23
CA LEU A 145 16.59 -7.14 14.76
C LEU A 145 16.73 -7.57 13.31
N SER A 146 15.98 -8.61 12.90
CA SER A 146 15.88 -9.00 11.49
C SER A 146 15.17 -7.91 10.67
N GLY A 147 15.27 -7.95 9.35
CA GLY A 147 14.54 -7.03 8.45
C GLY A 147 13.03 -7.04 8.71
N GLY A 148 12.43 -8.24 8.78
CA GLY A 148 11.01 -8.41 9.05
C GLY A 148 10.57 -7.94 10.44
N GLN A 149 11.41 -8.10 11.46
CA GLN A 149 11.14 -7.58 12.81
C GLN A 149 11.13 -6.04 12.82
N ARG A 150 12.11 -5.40 12.16
CA ARG A 150 12.13 -3.93 12.02
C ARG A 150 10.90 -3.42 11.29
N GLN A 151 10.52 -4.08 10.20
CA GLN A 151 9.37 -3.68 9.39
C GLN A 151 8.06 -3.81 10.18
N ARG A 152 7.87 -4.89 10.95
CA ARG A 152 6.69 -5.06 11.81
C ARG A 152 6.62 -3.99 12.92
N ILE A 153 7.74 -3.53 13.47
CA ILE A 153 7.76 -2.38 14.39
C ILE A 153 7.33 -1.09 13.68
N ALA A 154 7.78 -0.85 12.44
CA ALA A 154 7.35 0.33 11.67
C ALA A 154 5.86 0.26 11.30
N ILE A 155 5.35 -0.92 10.99
CA ILE A 155 3.91 -1.13 10.77
C ILE A 155 3.12 -0.88 12.06
N ALA A 156 3.58 -1.37 13.22
CA ALA A 156 2.97 -1.08 14.52
C ALA A 156 2.92 0.43 14.81
N ARG A 157 4.00 1.16 14.50
CA ARG A 157 4.05 2.62 14.57
C ARG A 157 2.98 3.28 13.69
N ALA A 158 2.81 2.81 12.45
CA ALA A 158 1.82 3.31 11.52
C ALA A 158 0.38 2.98 11.97
N ILE A 159 0.13 1.77 12.50
CA ILE A 159 -1.17 1.37 13.06
C ILE A 159 -1.53 2.26 14.26
N LEU A 160 -0.58 2.49 15.19
CA LEU A 160 -0.80 3.32 16.38
C LEU A 160 -1.11 4.78 16.02
N LYS A 161 -0.54 5.29 14.94
CA LYS A 161 -0.81 6.62 14.40
C LYS A 161 -2.23 6.78 13.86
N ASP A 162 -2.85 5.71 13.35
CA ASP A 162 -4.17 5.66 12.72
C ASP A 162 -4.40 6.75 11.64
N PRO A 163 -3.53 6.86 10.63
CA PRO A 163 -3.65 7.86 9.58
C PRO A 163 -4.78 7.52 8.61
N ARG A 164 -5.28 8.53 7.86
CA ARG A 164 -6.26 8.34 6.80
C ARG A 164 -5.63 7.95 5.47
N ILE A 165 -4.43 8.43 5.23
CA ILE A 165 -3.65 8.15 4.01
C ILE A 165 -2.42 7.33 4.40
N LEU A 166 -2.16 6.29 3.63
CA LEU A 166 -0.96 5.47 3.75
C LEU A 166 -0.11 5.57 2.49
N LEU A 167 1.17 5.77 2.70
CA LEU A 167 2.19 5.74 1.67
C LEU A 167 3.15 4.60 2.01
N LEU A 168 3.16 3.57 1.17
CA LEU A 168 3.96 2.37 1.39
C LEU A 168 5.00 2.24 0.28
N ASP A 169 6.27 2.22 0.66
CA ASP A 169 7.36 1.86 -0.25
C ASP A 169 7.79 0.43 0.09
N GLU A 170 7.34 -0.53 -0.73
CA GLU A 170 7.44 -1.95 -0.43
C GLU A 170 8.78 -2.52 -0.87
N ALA A 171 9.68 -2.72 0.06
CA ALA A 171 10.84 -3.55 -0.14
C ALA A 171 10.92 -4.67 0.88
N THR A 172 10.63 -5.82 0.41
CA THR A 172 10.66 -7.04 1.17
C THR A 172 11.61 -8.07 0.54
N SER A 173 12.41 -7.63 -0.44
CA SER A 173 13.33 -8.46 -1.23
C SER A 173 14.44 -9.19 -0.43
N SER A 174 14.55 -8.93 0.88
CA SER A 174 15.56 -9.52 1.77
C SER A 174 14.96 -10.25 2.97
N LEU A 175 13.67 -10.58 2.95
CA LEU A 175 13.01 -11.30 4.04
C LEU A 175 12.93 -12.80 3.72
N ASP A 176 13.04 -13.62 4.78
CA ASP A 176 12.68 -15.04 4.70
C ASP A 176 11.16 -15.19 4.52
N SER A 177 10.72 -16.33 3.95
CA SER A 177 9.32 -16.55 3.55
C SER A 177 8.34 -16.48 4.72
N GLU A 178 8.74 -16.87 5.94
CA GLU A 178 7.88 -16.81 7.14
C GLU A 178 7.69 -15.35 7.59
N SER A 179 8.79 -14.60 7.71
CA SER A 179 8.75 -13.17 8.04
C SER A 179 7.96 -12.37 6.99
N GLU A 180 8.06 -12.77 5.73
CA GLU A 180 7.33 -12.17 4.62
C GLU A 180 5.81 -12.28 4.80
N GLY A 181 5.30 -13.47 5.08
CA GLY A 181 3.87 -13.69 5.30
C GLY A 181 3.32 -12.84 6.45
N LEU A 182 4.05 -12.79 7.56
CA LEU A 182 3.66 -11.99 8.73
C LEU A 182 3.66 -10.48 8.46
N VAL A 183 4.61 -9.99 7.65
CA VAL A 183 4.67 -8.59 7.24
C VAL A 183 3.51 -8.26 6.30
N GLN A 184 3.24 -9.12 5.31
CA GLN A 184 2.14 -8.91 4.36
C GLN A 184 0.78 -8.85 5.07
N GLU A 185 0.50 -9.81 5.96
CA GLU A 185 -0.72 -9.80 6.75
C GLU A 185 -0.88 -8.53 7.59
N ALA A 186 0.21 -8.03 8.16
CA ALA A 186 0.21 -6.78 8.92
C ALA A 186 -0.04 -5.56 8.02
N LEU A 187 0.50 -5.54 6.80
CA LEU A 187 0.24 -4.48 5.81
C LEU A 187 -1.21 -4.51 5.34
N ASP A 188 -1.76 -5.69 5.07
CA ASP A 188 -3.15 -5.83 4.65
C ASP A 188 -4.11 -5.29 5.72
N ARG A 189 -3.87 -5.60 7.01
CA ARG A 189 -4.64 -5.02 8.13
C ARG A 189 -4.45 -3.51 8.22
N LEU A 190 -3.22 -3.01 8.02
CA LEU A 190 -2.93 -1.58 8.05
C LEU A 190 -3.67 -0.82 6.94
N MET A 191 -3.81 -1.38 5.74
CA MET A 191 -4.47 -0.75 4.60
C MET A 191 -6.01 -0.71 4.71
N GLN A 192 -6.62 -1.58 5.51
CA GLN A 192 -8.08 -1.67 5.60
C GLN A 192 -8.74 -0.33 5.97
N GLY A 193 -9.66 0.14 5.12
CA GLY A 193 -10.42 1.37 5.31
C GLY A 193 -9.60 2.66 5.21
N ARG A 194 -8.41 2.61 4.62
CA ARG A 194 -7.52 3.76 4.42
C ARG A 194 -7.20 3.94 2.94
N THR A 195 -7.05 5.19 2.51
CA THR A 195 -6.52 5.50 1.18
C THR A 195 -5.04 5.17 1.16
N SER A 196 -4.64 4.25 0.28
CA SER A 196 -3.27 3.72 0.27
C SER A 196 -2.63 3.89 -1.10
N VAL A 197 -1.42 4.45 -1.14
CA VAL A 197 -0.58 4.50 -2.34
C VAL A 197 0.65 3.63 -2.06
N VAL A 198 0.80 2.57 -2.84
CA VAL A 198 1.81 1.52 -2.61
C VAL A 198 2.75 1.43 -3.81
N ILE A 199 4.05 1.61 -3.61
CA ILE A 199 5.05 1.27 -4.64
C ILE A 199 5.19 -0.25 -4.64
N ALA A 200 4.57 -0.90 -5.63
CA ALA A 200 4.49 -2.35 -5.69
C ALA A 200 5.75 -2.96 -6.30
N HIS A 201 6.41 -3.79 -5.52
CA HIS A 201 7.52 -4.65 -5.95
C HIS A 201 7.14 -6.14 -5.90
N ARG A 202 5.91 -6.47 -5.45
CA ARG A 202 5.40 -7.83 -5.28
C ARG A 202 4.11 -8.06 -6.03
N LEU A 203 3.94 -9.33 -6.42
CA LEU A 203 2.75 -9.81 -7.08
C LEU A 203 1.50 -9.68 -6.19
N SER A 204 1.62 -10.01 -4.90
CA SER A 204 0.54 -9.92 -3.93
C SER A 204 -0.03 -8.51 -3.83
N THR A 205 0.82 -7.50 -3.73
CA THR A 205 0.40 -6.10 -3.64
C THR A 205 -0.35 -5.65 -4.88
N VAL A 206 0.12 -6.07 -6.06
CA VAL A 206 -0.52 -5.73 -7.33
C VAL A 206 -1.91 -6.38 -7.45
N HIS A 207 -2.07 -7.62 -6.97
CA HIS A 207 -3.36 -8.33 -7.00
C HIS A 207 -4.38 -7.78 -5.99
N HIS A 208 -3.94 -7.24 -4.87
CA HIS A 208 -4.82 -6.65 -3.85
C HIS A 208 -5.15 -5.17 -4.09
N ALA A 209 -4.51 -4.53 -5.09
CA ALA A 209 -4.79 -3.15 -5.43
C ALA A 209 -6.11 -3.02 -6.22
N ASP A 210 -6.89 -1.97 -5.89
CA ASP A 210 -8.10 -1.63 -6.63
C ASP A 210 -7.77 -1.15 -8.03
N ARG A 211 -6.72 -0.32 -8.14
CA ARG A 211 -6.15 0.13 -9.42
C ARG A 211 -4.63 0.15 -9.38
N ILE A 212 -4.06 0.10 -10.58
CA ILE A 212 -2.62 0.12 -10.82
C ILE A 212 -2.33 1.32 -11.72
N ALA A 213 -1.41 2.18 -11.31
CA ALA A 213 -0.88 3.28 -12.08
C ALA A 213 0.53 2.94 -12.54
N VAL A 214 0.75 2.96 -13.84
CA VAL A 214 2.04 2.62 -14.46
C VAL A 214 2.76 3.91 -14.83
N LEU A 215 3.91 4.12 -14.20
CA LEU A 215 4.79 5.24 -14.53
C LEU A 215 5.94 4.76 -15.44
N ASP A 216 6.22 5.54 -16.48
CA ASP A 216 7.42 5.41 -17.29
C ASP A 216 8.01 6.79 -17.59
N ARG A 217 9.31 6.97 -17.35
CA ARG A 217 10.07 8.22 -17.61
C ARG A 217 9.40 9.49 -17.08
N GLY A 218 8.75 9.38 -15.92
CA GLY A 218 8.09 10.50 -15.25
C GLY A 218 6.66 10.79 -15.72
N GLU A 219 6.09 9.96 -16.57
CA GLU A 219 4.72 10.10 -17.07
C GLU A 219 3.84 8.94 -16.61
N LEU A 220 2.55 9.21 -16.39
CA LEU A 220 1.54 8.18 -16.18
C LEU A 220 1.12 7.63 -17.53
N VAL A 221 1.51 6.39 -17.85
CA VAL A 221 1.27 5.78 -19.17
C VAL A 221 0.09 4.83 -19.21
N GLU A 222 -0.22 4.17 -18.09
CA GLU A 222 -1.37 3.27 -17.99
C GLU A 222 -2.02 3.41 -16.61
N LEU A 223 -3.35 3.25 -16.55
CA LEU A 223 -4.13 3.27 -15.30
C LEU A 223 -5.33 2.33 -15.48
N GLY A 224 -5.48 1.38 -14.58
CA GLY A 224 -6.59 0.42 -14.62
C GLY A 224 -6.45 -0.68 -13.58
N THR A 225 -7.36 -1.64 -13.60
CA THR A 225 -7.27 -2.86 -12.78
C THR A 225 -6.22 -3.82 -13.35
N HIS A 226 -5.79 -4.80 -12.57
CA HIS A 226 -4.88 -5.85 -13.02
C HIS A 226 -5.38 -6.54 -14.30
N ALA A 227 -6.65 -6.92 -14.34
CA ALA A 227 -7.24 -7.62 -15.48
C ALA A 227 -7.26 -6.76 -16.75
N GLU A 228 -7.66 -5.49 -16.64
CA GLU A 228 -7.67 -4.54 -17.76
C GLU A 228 -6.27 -4.32 -18.33
N LEU A 229 -5.28 -4.12 -17.47
CA LEU A 229 -3.91 -3.84 -17.91
C LEU A 229 -3.21 -5.08 -18.49
N ILE A 230 -3.51 -6.28 -18.00
CA ILE A 230 -3.04 -7.53 -18.63
C ILE A 230 -3.67 -7.70 -20.01
N ALA A 231 -4.99 -7.46 -20.15
CA ALA A 231 -5.70 -7.57 -21.43
C ALA A 231 -5.22 -6.52 -22.46
N HIS A 232 -4.79 -5.35 -22.00
CA HIS A 232 -4.23 -4.29 -22.86
C HIS A 232 -2.87 -4.68 -23.48
N ASP A 233 -2.15 -5.66 -22.89
CA ASP A 233 -0.80 -6.13 -23.27
C ASP A 233 0.25 -5.01 -23.45
N GLY A 234 0.11 -3.96 -22.62
CA GLY A 234 0.96 -2.77 -22.64
C GLY A 234 2.26 -2.92 -21.83
N LEU A 235 2.75 -1.81 -21.27
CA LEU A 235 3.96 -1.79 -20.44
C LEU A 235 3.76 -2.62 -19.15
N TYR A 236 2.59 -2.49 -18.52
CA TYR A 236 2.26 -3.28 -17.32
C TYR A 236 2.38 -4.77 -17.56
N ALA A 237 1.75 -5.28 -18.63
CA ALA A 237 1.78 -6.72 -18.94
C ALA A 237 3.21 -7.22 -19.19
N ARG A 238 4.07 -6.39 -19.84
CA ARG A 238 5.50 -6.71 -20.03
C ARG A 238 6.26 -6.76 -18.72
N LEU A 239 6.09 -5.74 -17.84
CA LEU A 239 6.73 -5.71 -16.51
C LEU A 239 6.27 -6.88 -15.66
N TYR A 240 4.98 -7.20 -15.69
CA TYR A 240 4.40 -8.33 -15.00
C TYR A 240 5.03 -9.66 -15.46
N LYS A 241 5.15 -9.88 -16.77
CA LYS A 241 5.80 -11.08 -17.33
C LYS A 241 7.27 -11.19 -16.94
N MET A 242 8.01 -10.09 -16.89
CA MET A 242 9.44 -10.10 -16.55
C MET A 242 9.66 -10.28 -15.04
N GLN A 243 8.93 -9.56 -14.20
CA GLN A 243 9.22 -9.47 -12.77
C GLN A 243 8.59 -10.62 -11.97
N PHE A 244 7.50 -11.24 -12.46
CA PHE A 244 6.71 -12.19 -11.70
C PHE A 244 6.67 -13.61 -12.32
N ARG A 245 7.06 -13.79 -13.58
CA ARG A 245 7.22 -15.14 -14.19
C ARG A 245 8.50 -15.86 -13.74
N ASP A 246 9.58 -15.12 -13.50
CA ASP A 246 10.85 -15.70 -13.09
C ASP A 246 10.88 -16.22 -11.64
N ASN A 247 9.88 -15.87 -10.82
CA ASN A 247 9.78 -16.30 -9.42
C ASN A 247 9.01 -17.62 -9.21
N GLY A 248 8.90 -18.48 -10.23
CA GLY A 248 8.43 -19.86 -10.06
C GLY A 248 6.96 -20.02 -9.71
N ALA A 249 6.12 -19.06 -10.04
CA ALA A 249 4.66 -19.25 -9.95
C ALA A 249 4.23 -20.23 -11.05
N THR A 250 3.95 -21.46 -10.66
CA THR A 250 3.24 -22.46 -11.45
C THR A 250 2.03 -21.78 -12.11
N ALA A 251 1.90 -21.93 -13.42
CA ALA A 251 0.79 -21.40 -14.18
C ALA A 251 -0.52 -21.74 -13.46
N ILE A 252 -1.25 -20.75 -13.02
CA ILE A 252 -2.63 -20.92 -12.61
C ILE A 252 -3.36 -21.19 -13.90
N GLU A 253 -3.77 -22.46 -14.11
CA GLU A 253 -4.67 -22.81 -15.21
C GLU A 253 -5.90 -21.90 -15.13
N PRO A 254 -6.38 -21.38 -16.27
CA PRO A 254 -7.59 -20.58 -16.28
C PRO A 254 -8.71 -21.44 -15.69
N VAL A 255 -9.32 -20.97 -14.61
CA VAL A 255 -10.54 -21.59 -14.07
C VAL A 255 -11.60 -21.45 -15.15
N THR A 256 -11.85 -22.52 -15.87
CA THR A 256 -12.96 -22.64 -16.81
C THR A 256 -14.21 -22.66 -15.94
N VAL A 257 -14.91 -21.56 -15.86
CA VAL A 257 -16.25 -21.51 -15.25
C VAL A 257 -17.15 -22.26 -16.22
N GLU A 258 -17.40 -23.56 -15.94
CA GLU A 258 -18.49 -24.26 -16.59
C GLU A 258 -19.80 -23.57 -16.18
N ILE A 259 -20.39 -22.86 -17.13
CA ILE A 259 -21.76 -22.37 -17.01
C ILE A 259 -22.65 -23.60 -17.06
N VAL A 260 -23.07 -24.10 -15.89
CA VAL A 260 -24.10 -25.12 -15.79
C VAL A 260 -25.41 -24.47 -16.22
N GLU A 261 -25.81 -24.67 -17.48
CA GLU A 261 -27.16 -24.37 -17.94
C GLU A 261 -28.17 -25.21 -17.14
N GLU A 262 -28.87 -24.58 -16.21
CA GLU A 262 -29.99 -25.17 -15.52
C GLU A 262 -31.11 -25.45 -16.54
N LYS A 263 -31.32 -26.73 -16.89
CA LYS A 263 -32.46 -27.15 -17.72
C LYS A 263 -33.75 -26.79 -16.99
N PRO A 264 -34.71 -26.16 -17.66
CA PRO A 264 -36.00 -25.82 -17.04
C PRO A 264 -36.74 -27.07 -16.59
N LYS A 265 -37.15 -27.10 -15.32
CA LYS A 265 -37.98 -28.18 -14.73
C LYS A 265 -39.29 -28.30 -15.49
N PRO A 266 -39.76 -29.51 -15.83
CA PRO A 266 -41.06 -29.72 -16.49
C PRO A 266 -42.19 -29.26 -15.55
N ARG A 267 -43.09 -28.41 -16.07
CA ARG A 267 -44.29 -27.98 -15.38
C ARG A 267 -45.20 -29.17 -15.07
N SER A 268 -45.44 -29.42 -13.79
CA SER A 268 -46.47 -30.39 -13.37
C SER A 268 -47.86 -29.90 -13.82
N ARG A 269 -48.53 -30.71 -14.67
CA ARG A 269 -49.95 -30.53 -14.98
C ARG A 269 -50.78 -30.86 -13.73
N SER A 270 -51.43 -29.89 -13.17
CA SER A 270 -52.48 -30.10 -12.18
C SER A 270 -53.69 -30.68 -12.88
N LEU A 271 -54.02 -31.92 -12.58
CA LEU A 271 -55.30 -32.54 -12.91
C LEU A 271 -56.39 -31.88 -12.03
N ILE A 272 -57.33 -31.25 -12.68
CA ILE A 272 -58.58 -30.80 -12.06
C ILE A 272 -59.49 -32.04 -11.99
N PRO A 273 -60.02 -32.45 -10.81
CA PRO A 273 -61.07 -33.48 -10.75
C PRO A 273 -62.42 -32.86 -11.17
N GLY A 274 -63.03 -33.49 -12.16
CA GLY A 274 -64.33 -33.06 -12.66
C GLY A 274 -65.47 -33.31 -11.69
N LEU A 275 -66.44 -32.44 -11.75
CA LEU A 275 -67.79 -32.59 -11.22
C LEU A 275 -68.53 -33.66 -12.02
N ILE A 276 -69.08 -34.60 -11.29
CA ILE A 276 -70.24 -35.41 -11.77
C ILE A 276 -71.26 -35.47 -10.63
N GLY A 277 -72.50 -35.19 -10.99
CA GLY A 277 -73.66 -35.45 -10.20
C GLY A 277 -74.63 -34.32 -10.10
#